data_38800bb46842ece8715dc9030d4a2f1e
#
_entry.id   38800bb46842ece8715dc9030d4a2f1e
#
_cell.length_a   1.000
_cell.length_b   1.000
_cell.length_c   1.000
_cell.angle_alpha   90.00
_cell.angle_beta   90.00
_cell.angle_gamma   90.00
#
_symmetry.space_group_name_H-M   'P 1'
#
loop_
_entity.id
_entity.type
_entity.pdbx_description
1 polymer ?
#
loop_
_entity_poly.entity_id
_entity_poly.type
_entity_poly.pdbx_seq_one_letter_code
_entity_poly.pdbx_strand_id
1 'polypeptide(L)'
;MNTFSNARRDFLKRSVYLGTTAVITGPLDKAFSLTSARLGSKMKFGLVTYQWAKDWPLATLIANCEKTKVLGVELRTQHAHGVESSLNKRQRREVKKRFDDSPVTLVGLGTNFAFHHVDQAKLKKDIEGAKEYIKLSCDVGGTGVKVKPNDLPKAVPHEKTIEQIGKSLNELGRFGADYGQQIRLEVHGSCSPLPIIKQIMDVADHPNVGVCWNCNSQDLEGEGLQYNFNLVKDRFGDTVHVRELNIGSYPYQELMNLLVDMDYAGWILLEARTNPEDRVKALAEQRRLWQYMVAKAQRHIVSSPRKDRQIGVKITDLGEKLKVQIDGELFTEYNFKDGPFPYFYPVIGPTGVNITRHWPIKEGLDEGNDKLDHPHHRSLWYTHGEVNGHDFWSGKNDKIVHDKFLQVISGSKVGVIKSQNKWVSADGQIVCTDTRTHRFYNRPEGQIMDFEVTIHASHGDVTLGDTKEGSMAIRLAPTLRVEGNVGKGHIINSEGHQDKQAWGKRAAWCDYYGPLNGQTVGVAIFDHPDNPRHPTWWHVRTYGLFAANPFGVHNFEEKPKGTGDLTIKAGDSVTFRYRFYFHKGDYKQAKVAEFYHEYAALKHL
;
A
#
# COMPACT_ATOMS: atom_id res chain seq x y z
N MET A 1 12.58 22.42 -45.53
CA MET A 1 11.72 23.57 -45.87
C MET A 1 10.29 23.22 -45.48
N ASN A 2 9.83 23.96 -44.55
CA ASN A 2 8.47 24.18 -44.03
C ASN A 2 7.28 23.54 -44.73
N THR A 3 6.50 22.78 -43.99
CA THR A 3 5.00 22.83 -43.97
C THR A 3 4.45 21.84 -42.92
N PHE A 4 4.44 22.20 -41.65
CA PHE A 4 3.57 21.63 -40.60
C PHE A 4 3.48 22.59 -39.42
N SER A 5 2.72 23.67 -39.62
CA SER A 5 2.42 24.60 -38.50
C SER A 5 1.25 25.51 -38.89
N ASN A 6 0.04 25.02 -39.01
CA ASN A 6 -1.15 25.89 -39.11
C ASN A 6 -2.49 25.29 -38.64
N ALA A 7 -2.53 24.07 -38.15
CA ALA A 7 -3.82 23.45 -37.75
C ALA A 7 -4.22 23.66 -36.26
N ARG A 8 -3.36 24.29 -35.44
CA ARG A 8 -3.62 24.51 -34.00
C ARG A 8 -4.05 25.93 -33.61
N ARG A 9 -4.06 26.87 -34.54
CA ARG A 9 -4.41 28.29 -34.26
C ARG A 9 -5.86 28.68 -34.59
N ASP A 10 -6.59 27.90 -35.35
CA ASP A 10 -7.96 28.25 -35.77
C ASP A 10 -9.07 27.73 -34.88
N PHE A 11 -8.77 26.90 -33.89
CA PHE A 11 -9.77 26.39 -32.92
C PHE A 11 -10.07 27.35 -31.77
N LEU A 12 -9.25 28.36 -31.55
CA LEU A 12 -9.35 29.27 -30.38
C LEU A 12 -9.91 30.67 -30.69
N LYS A 13 -10.46 30.91 -31.90
CA LYS A 13 -10.98 32.24 -32.28
C LYS A 13 -12.48 32.33 -32.62
N ARG A 14 -13.30 31.32 -32.29
CA ARG A 14 -14.76 31.38 -32.51
C ARG A 14 -15.59 31.08 -31.29
N SER A 15 -15.41 31.85 -30.23
CA SER A 15 -16.36 31.86 -29.10
C SER A 15 -16.28 33.18 -28.34
N VAL A 16 -16.62 34.28 -29.02
CA VAL A 16 -17.04 35.54 -28.35
C VAL A 16 -18.07 36.21 -29.24
N TYR A 17 -19.17 36.59 -28.64
CA TYR A 17 -20.33 37.38 -29.04
C TYR A 17 -21.63 36.58 -29.25
N LEU A 18 -22.49 36.64 -28.23
CA LEU A 18 -23.80 37.28 -28.31
C LEU A 18 -24.45 37.19 -26.93
N GLY A 19 -24.53 38.33 -26.25
CA GLY A 19 -25.36 38.52 -25.09
C GLY A 19 -26.80 38.87 -25.50
N THR A 20 -27.77 38.33 -24.78
CA THR A 20 -29.08 38.93 -24.54
C THR A 20 -29.62 38.39 -23.20
N THR A 21 -29.88 39.31 -22.31
CA THR A 21 -30.57 39.14 -21.03
C THR A 21 -32.01 38.71 -21.25
N ALA A 22 -32.40 37.57 -20.66
CA ALA A 22 -33.79 37.26 -20.35
C ALA A 22 -33.85 36.67 -18.93
N VAL A 23 -34.45 37.42 -18.02
CA VAL A 23 -34.81 36.96 -16.68
C VAL A 23 -36.00 36.02 -16.80
N ILE A 24 -35.83 34.74 -16.44
CA ILE A 24 -36.95 33.84 -16.21
C ILE A 24 -36.72 33.19 -14.83
N THR A 25 -37.60 33.56 -13.90
CA THR A 25 -37.77 32.93 -12.60
C THR A 25 -38.53 31.61 -12.77
N GLY A 26 -37.84 30.49 -12.48
CA GLY A 26 -38.40 29.14 -12.33
C GLY A 26 -37.43 28.26 -11.55
N PRO A 27 -37.88 27.26 -10.80
CA PRO A 27 -37.04 26.60 -9.80
C PRO A 27 -35.89 25.85 -10.44
N LEU A 28 -34.67 26.23 -10.05
CA LEU A 28 -33.41 25.58 -10.34
C LEU A 28 -33.31 24.29 -9.50
N ASP A 29 -33.84 23.19 -10.02
CA ASP A 29 -33.55 21.83 -9.54
C ASP A 29 -33.32 20.90 -10.73
N LYS A 30 -32.27 21.16 -11.49
CA LYS A 30 -31.55 20.17 -12.27
C LYS A 30 -30.06 20.39 -12.06
N ALA A 31 -29.62 19.95 -10.89
CA ALA A 31 -28.20 19.78 -10.61
C ALA A 31 -27.57 18.95 -11.72
N PHE A 32 -26.47 19.42 -12.27
CA PHE A 32 -25.55 18.68 -13.11
C PHE A 32 -25.16 17.40 -12.36
N SER A 33 -25.80 16.30 -12.68
CA SER A 33 -25.32 14.96 -12.34
C SER A 33 -24.09 14.69 -13.19
N LEU A 34 -22.92 15.06 -12.70
CA LEU A 34 -21.69 14.41 -13.07
C LEU A 34 -21.87 12.97 -12.59
N THR A 35 -22.22 12.07 -13.51
CA THR A 35 -22.26 10.63 -13.24
C THR A 35 -20.82 10.21 -12.92
N SER A 36 -20.48 10.16 -11.63
CA SER A 36 -19.29 9.46 -11.17
C SER A 36 -19.37 8.04 -11.73
N ALA A 37 -18.35 7.60 -12.46
CA ALA A 37 -18.32 6.27 -13.01
C ALA A 37 -18.52 5.26 -11.86
N ARG A 38 -19.49 4.34 -12.00
CA ARG A 38 -19.78 3.34 -10.98
C ARG A 38 -18.56 2.45 -10.79
N LEU A 39 -18.20 2.13 -9.55
CA LEU A 39 -17.11 1.19 -9.25
C LEU A 39 -17.29 -0.11 -10.04
N GLY A 40 -16.18 -0.68 -10.53
CA GLY A 40 -16.17 -1.88 -11.36
C GLY A 40 -16.73 -1.69 -12.78
N SER A 41 -17.05 -0.44 -13.19
CA SER A 41 -17.56 -0.16 -14.55
C SER A 41 -16.54 -0.45 -15.65
N LYS A 42 -15.26 -0.52 -15.31
CA LYS A 42 -14.16 -0.82 -16.23
C LYS A 42 -13.87 -2.32 -16.38
N MET A 43 -14.48 -3.17 -15.55
CA MET A 43 -14.34 -4.62 -15.70
C MET A 43 -14.89 -5.09 -17.03
N LYS A 44 -14.21 -6.05 -17.65
CA LYS A 44 -14.55 -6.62 -18.95
C LYS A 44 -14.73 -8.13 -18.82
N PHE A 45 -15.55 -8.72 -19.69
CA PHE A 45 -15.76 -10.16 -19.71
C PHE A 45 -15.20 -10.78 -20.97
N GLY A 46 -14.48 -11.88 -20.82
CA GLY A 46 -13.81 -12.59 -21.90
C GLY A 46 -13.81 -14.10 -21.73
N LEU A 47 -13.07 -14.79 -22.60
CA LEU A 47 -12.97 -16.23 -22.69
C LEU A 47 -11.50 -16.66 -22.67
N VAL A 48 -11.15 -17.70 -21.91
CA VAL A 48 -9.95 -18.51 -22.11
C VAL A 48 -10.28 -19.63 -23.10
N THR A 49 -9.45 -19.83 -24.12
CA THR A 49 -9.63 -20.96 -25.04
C THR A 49 -9.28 -22.28 -24.34
N TYR A 50 -10.17 -22.73 -23.44
CA TYR A 50 -10.07 -24.01 -22.75
C TYR A 50 -11.10 -25.01 -23.33
N GLN A 51 -11.89 -25.70 -22.53
CA GLN A 51 -12.77 -26.75 -23.05
C GLN A 51 -13.76 -26.26 -24.10
N TRP A 52 -14.30 -25.05 -23.96
CA TRP A 52 -15.32 -24.55 -24.88
C TRP A 52 -14.80 -24.05 -26.23
N ALA A 53 -13.53 -23.66 -26.32
CA ALA A 53 -12.98 -23.08 -27.54
C ALA A 53 -11.66 -23.70 -28.02
N LYS A 54 -11.23 -24.83 -27.42
CA LYS A 54 -9.97 -25.49 -27.76
C LYS A 54 -9.88 -25.95 -29.24
N ASP A 55 -11.02 -26.27 -29.80
CA ASP A 55 -11.20 -26.78 -31.18
C ASP A 55 -11.69 -25.71 -32.17
N TRP A 56 -11.79 -24.46 -31.77
CA TRP A 56 -12.16 -23.36 -32.64
C TRP A 56 -10.92 -22.79 -33.35
N PRO A 57 -10.87 -22.87 -34.70
CA PRO A 57 -9.90 -22.09 -35.48
C PRO A 57 -10.05 -20.59 -35.22
N LEU A 58 -9.00 -19.80 -35.39
CA LEU A 58 -8.96 -18.38 -35.01
C LEU A 58 -10.15 -17.57 -35.58
N ALA A 59 -10.51 -17.78 -36.83
CA ALA A 59 -11.65 -17.09 -37.48
C ALA A 59 -12.98 -17.43 -36.80
N THR A 60 -13.22 -18.72 -36.49
CA THR A 60 -14.41 -19.18 -35.76
C THR A 60 -14.47 -18.65 -34.36
N LEU A 61 -13.34 -18.63 -33.66
CA LEU A 61 -13.22 -18.09 -32.32
C LEU A 61 -13.65 -16.61 -32.27
N ILE A 62 -13.08 -15.79 -33.17
CA ILE A 62 -13.39 -14.36 -33.27
C ILE A 62 -14.88 -14.17 -33.56
N ALA A 63 -15.44 -14.85 -34.56
CA ALA A 63 -16.83 -14.74 -34.94
C ALA A 63 -17.79 -15.14 -33.81
N ASN A 64 -17.48 -16.20 -33.05
CA ASN A 64 -18.29 -16.62 -31.92
C ASN A 64 -18.22 -15.62 -30.75
N CYS A 65 -17.06 -15.04 -30.52
CA CYS A 65 -16.88 -13.97 -29.52
C CYS A 65 -17.65 -12.71 -29.90
N GLU A 66 -17.62 -12.29 -31.15
CA GLU A 66 -18.41 -11.17 -31.67
C GLU A 66 -19.93 -11.42 -31.51
N LYS A 67 -20.40 -12.58 -31.95
CA LYS A 67 -21.81 -12.98 -31.86
C LYS A 67 -22.33 -12.94 -30.42
N THR A 68 -21.52 -13.37 -29.46
CA THR A 68 -21.89 -13.46 -28.03
C THR A 68 -21.59 -12.16 -27.27
N LYS A 69 -20.88 -11.21 -27.88
CA LYS A 69 -20.36 -9.98 -27.23
C LYS A 69 -19.42 -10.28 -26.05
N VAL A 70 -18.71 -11.40 -26.11
CA VAL A 70 -17.61 -11.75 -25.22
C VAL A 70 -16.32 -11.30 -25.88
N LEU A 71 -15.93 -10.04 -25.63
CA LEU A 71 -15.00 -9.31 -26.50
C LEU A 71 -13.53 -9.37 -26.03
N GLY A 72 -13.17 -10.30 -25.17
CA GLY A 72 -11.78 -10.56 -24.76
C GLY A 72 -11.43 -12.03 -24.87
N VAL A 73 -10.21 -12.34 -25.31
CA VAL A 73 -9.77 -13.73 -25.45
C VAL A 73 -8.35 -13.90 -24.93
N GLU A 74 -8.13 -14.88 -24.05
CA GLU A 74 -6.82 -15.45 -23.75
C GLU A 74 -6.65 -16.75 -24.53
N LEU A 75 -5.61 -16.81 -25.37
CA LEU A 75 -5.31 -17.98 -26.19
C LEU A 75 -4.41 -18.94 -25.43
N ARG A 76 -4.92 -20.12 -25.09
CA ARG A 76 -4.06 -21.19 -24.54
C ARG A 76 -3.26 -21.87 -25.64
N THR A 77 -2.02 -22.22 -25.30
CA THR A 77 -1.12 -22.92 -26.21
C THR A 77 -1.66 -24.28 -26.70
N GLN A 78 -1.30 -24.68 -27.91
CA GLN A 78 -1.60 -25.99 -28.52
C GLN A 78 -3.08 -26.22 -28.82
N HIS A 79 -3.85 -25.15 -29.04
CA HIS A 79 -5.25 -25.21 -29.43
C HIS A 79 -5.44 -24.90 -30.93
N ALA A 80 -6.63 -25.18 -31.44
CA ALA A 80 -6.94 -25.09 -32.87
C ALA A 80 -6.82 -23.70 -33.51
N HIS A 81 -6.76 -22.64 -32.71
CA HIS A 81 -6.48 -21.27 -33.19
C HIS A 81 -5.09 -21.14 -33.83
N GLY A 82 -4.14 -22.03 -33.51
CA GLY A 82 -2.83 -22.13 -34.14
C GLY A 82 -1.85 -20.97 -33.87
N VAL A 83 -2.09 -20.16 -32.86
CA VAL A 83 -1.19 -19.03 -32.48
C VAL A 83 -0.11 -19.55 -31.56
N GLU A 84 1.05 -19.86 -32.13
CA GLU A 84 2.18 -20.52 -31.46
C GLU A 84 3.50 -19.81 -31.76
N SER A 85 4.52 -20.06 -30.91
CA SER A 85 5.85 -19.44 -31.06
C SER A 85 6.54 -19.76 -32.41
N SER A 86 6.15 -20.86 -33.05
CA SER A 86 6.64 -21.28 -34.38
C SER A 86 6.17 -20.40 -35.53
N LEU A 87 5.17 -19.52 -35.35
CA LEU A 87 4.70 -18.62 -36.37
C LEU A 87 5.81 -17.65 -36.79
N ASN A 88 5.99 -17.53 -38.11
CA ASN A 88 6.89 -16.54 -38.70
C ASN A 88 6.30 -15.12 -38.64
N LYS A 89 7.13 -14.08 -38.89
CA LYS A 89 6.72 -12.66 -38.80
C LYS A 89 5.50 -12.31 -39.66
N ARG A 90 5.32 -12.91 -40.83
CA ARG A 90 4.14 -12.66 -41.67
C ARG A 90 2.88 -13.22 -41.03
N GLN A 91 2.94 -14.44 -40.51
CA GLN A 91 1.82 -15.09 -39.85
C GLN A 91 1.42 -14.35 -38.57
N ARG A 92 2.39 -13.88 -37.75
CA ARG A 92 2.10 -13.06 -36.54
C ARG A 92 1.37 -11.78 -36.94
N ARG A 93 1.80 -11.07 -37.98
CA ARG A 93 1.08 -9.88 -38.51
C ARG A 93 -0.34 -10.20 -38.94
N GLU A 94 -0.55 -11.33 -39.59
CA GLU A 94 -1.89 -11.77 -40.00
C GLU A 94 -2.81 -12.03 -38.80
N VAL A 95 -2.29 -12.69 -37.75
CA VAL A 95 -3.04 -12.88 -36.47
C VAL A 95 -3.41 -11.53 -35.90
N LYS A 96 -2.44 -10.62 -35.75
CA LYS A 96 -2.68 -9.27 -35.23
C LYS A 96 -3.76 -8.55 -36.03
N LYS A 97 -3.64 -8.56 -37.36
CA LYS A 97 -4.62 -7.91 -38.25
C LYS A 97 -6.04 -8.44 -38.05
N ARG A 98 -6.23 -9.75 -37.83
CA ARG A 98 -7.56 -10.33 -37.59
C ARG A 98 -8.20 -9.83 -36.30
N PHE A 99 -7.41 -9.62 -35.24
CA PHE A 99 -7.91 -8.99 -34.00
C PHE A 99 -8.15 -7.49 -34.21
N ASP A 100 -7.24 -6.77 -34.88
CA ASP A 100 -7.38 -5.34 -35.18
C ASP A 100 -8.62 -5.03 -36.04
N ASP A 101 -8.99 -5.93 -36.96
CA ASP A 101 -10.17 -5.83 -37.85
C ASP A 101 -11.48 -6.25 -37.13
N SER A 102 -11.43 -6.66 -35.85
CA SER A 102 -12.57 -7.14 -35.07
C SER A 102 -12.76 -6.36 -33.77
N PRO A 103 -13.93 -6.39 -33.15
CA PRO A 103 -14.11 -5.82 -31.81
C PRO A 103 -13.52 -6.69 -30.69
N VAL A 104 -12.93 -7.85 -31.01
CA VAL A 104 -12.41 -8.80 -30.03
C VAL A 104 -10.96 -8.46 -29.68
N THR A 105 -10.69 -8.23 -28.40
CA THR A 105 -9.34 -7.95 -27.90
C THR A 105 -8.60 -9.24 -27.61
N LEU A 106 -7.39 -9.40 -28.13
CA LEU A 106 -6.46 -10.42 -27.65
C LEU A 106 -5.91 -9.98 -26.29
N VAL A 107 -6.39 -10.58 -25.20
CA VAL A 107 -6.00 -10.24 -23.83
C VAL A 107 -4.59 -10.73 -23.52
N GLY A 108 -4.22 -11.91 -24.06
CA GLY A 108 -2.90 -12.48 -23.84
C GLY A 108 -2.80 -13.93 -24.22
N LEU A 109 -1.68 -14.55 -23.88
CA LEU A 109 -1.40 -15.96 -24.15
C LEU A 109 -1.34 -16.75 -22.83
N GLY A 110 -2.10 -17.84 -22.75
CA GLY A 110 -2.15 -18.76 -21.63
C GLY A 110 -1.17 -19.92 -21.80
N THR A 111 0.00 -19.86 -21.17
CA THR A 111 1.04 -20.91 -21.27
C THR A 111 0.98 -21.90 -20.10
N ASN A 112 1.79 -22.98 -20.21
CA ASN A 112 1.96 -23.96 -19.15
C ASN A 112 3.39 -23.93 -18.54
N PHE A 113 4.20 -22.92 -18.85
CA PHE A 113 5.52 -22.78 -18.24
C PHE A 113 5.42 -22.65 -16.74
N ALA A 114 6.29 -23.37 -16.01
CA ALA A 114 6.29 -23.45 -14.57
C ALA A 114 7.71 -23.40 -14.01
N PHE A 115 7.88 -22.82 -12.81
CA PHE A 115 9.21 -22.48 -12.30
C PHE A 115 9.60 -23.22 -11.02
N HIS A 116 8.87 -24.29 -10.66
CA HIS A 116 9.11 -25.13 -9.48
C HIS A 116 10.15 -26.23 -9.71
N HIS A 117 10.68 -26.37 -10.93
CA HIS A 117 11.51 -27.54 -11.28
C HIS A 117 12.81 -27.59 -10.50
N VAL A 118 13.09 -28.77 -9.91
CA VAL A 118 14.39 -29.06 -9.26
C VAL A 118 15.50 -29.16 -10.32
N ASP A 119 15.17 -29.71 -11.48
CA ASP A 119 16.07 -29.75 -12.63
C ASP A 119 16.24 -28.35 -13.23
N GLN A 120 17.45 -27.80 -13.08
CA GLN A 120 17.78 -26.46 -13.55
C GLN A 120 17.78 -26.32 -15.07
N ALA A 121 18.05 -27.39 -15.82
CA ALA A 121 17.96 -27.37 -17.29
C ALA A 121 16.50 -27.23 -17.74
N LYS A 122 15.57 -27.91 -17.06
CA LYS A 122 14.13 -27.78 -17.29
C LYS A 122 13.61 -26.41 -16.88
N LEU A 123 14.04 -25.88 -15.72
CA LEU A 123 13.71 -24.53 -15.29
C LEU A 123 14.13 -23.49 -16.33
N LYS A 124 15.39 -23.55 -16.79
CA LYS A 124 15.91 -22.65 -17.81
C LYS A 124 15.13 -22.76 -19.13
N LYS A 125 14.78 -23.98 -19.55
CA LYS A 125 13.96 -24.22 -20.74
C LYS A 125 12.58 -23.55 -20.63
N ASP A 126 11.93 -23.63 -19.48
CA ASP A 126 10.62 -23.01 -19.25
C ASP A 126 10.72 -21.49 -19.20
N ILE A 127 11.76 -20.92 -18.63
CA ILE A 127 12.02 -19.47 -18.64
C ILE A 127 12.23 -18.98 -20.08
N GLU A 128 13.11 -19.62 -20.85
CA GLU A 128 13.35 -19.23 -22.25
C GLU A 128 12.11 -19.43 -23.13
N GLY A 129 11.36 -20.51 -22.91
CA GLY A 129 10.07 -20.74 -23.57
C GLY A 129 9.06 -19.61 -23.28
N ALA A 130 8.97 -19.19 -22.02
CA ALA A 130 8.11 -18.06 -21.64
C ALA A 130 8.52 -16.74 -22.32
N LYS A 131 9.84 -16.48 -22.46
CA LYS A 131 10.35 -15.31 -23.19
C LYS A 131 9.93 -15.32 -24.68
N GLU A 132 9.94 -16.49 -25.33
CA GLU A 132 9.46 -16.60 -26.71
C GLU A 132 7.95 -16.30 -26.83
N TYR A 133 7.14 -16.69 -25.84
CA TYR A 133 5.72 -16.35 -25.83
C TYR A 133 5.45 -14.89 -25.44
N ILE A 134 6.32 -14.24 -24.68
CA ILE A 134 6.29 -12.80 -24.44
C ILE A 134 6.48 -12.04 -25.75
N LYS A 135 7.48 -12.41 -26.56
CA LYS A 135 7.69 -11.84 -27.91
C LYS A 135 6.50 -12.11 -28.83
N LEU A 136 5.99 -13.34 -28.85
CA LEU A 136 4.82 -13.70 -29.64
C LEU A 136 3.61 -12.85 -29.24
N SER A 137 3.30 -12.74 -27.94
CA SER A 137 2.17 -11.95 -27.43
C SER A 137 2.26 -10.49 -27.89
N CYS A 138 3.44 -9.88 -27.79
CA CYS A 138 3.70 -8.53 -28.34
C CYS A 138 3.42 -8.45 -29.85
N ASP A 139 3.97 -9.38 -30.63
CA ASP A 139 3.86 -9.38 -32.10
C ASP A 139 2.42 -9.56 -32.60
N VAL A 140 1.59 -10.29 -31.86
CA VAL A 140 0.18 -10.56 -32.21
C VAL A 140 -0.83 -9.62 -31.56
N GLY A 141 -0.36 -8.64 -30.75
CA GLY A 141 -1.19 -7.60 -30.15
C GLY A 141 -1.79 -7.95 -28.78
N GLY A 142 -1.26 -8.96 -28.09
CA GLY A 142 -1.61 -9.25 -26.70
C GLY A 142 -0.96 -8.30 -25.70
N THR A 143 -1.40 -8.35 -24.45
CA THR A 143 -0.92 -7.47 -23.36
C THR A 143 -0.21 -8.24 -22.23
N GLY A 144 -0.09 -9.56 -22.33
CA GLY A 144 0.59 -10.34 -21.30
C GLY A 144 0.61 -11.83 -21.56
N VAL A 145 1.37 -12.51 -20.71
CA VAL A 145 1.53 -13.96 -20.75
C VAL A 145 1.23 -14.54 -19.36
N LYS A 146 0.33 -15.53 -19.33
CA LYS A 146 0.00 -16.27 -18.13
C LYS A 146 0.97 -17.46 -17.98
N VAL A 147 1.53 -17.61 -16.78
CA VAL A 147 2.45 -18.66 -16.35
C VAL A 147 1.98 -19.30 -15.05
N LYS A 148 2.60 -20.41 -14.62
CA LYS A 148 2.17 -21.19 -13.47
C LYS A 148 3.27 -21.30 -12.41
N PRO A 149 2.95 -21.25 -11.10
CA PRO A 149 3.87 -21.66 -10.04
C PRO A 149 3.98 -23.18 -9.98
N ASN A 150 2.86 -23.82 -10.05
CA ASN A 150 2.51 -25.23 -10.19
C ASN A 150 2.77 -26.08 -8.94
N ASP A 151 3.99 -26.41 -8.56
CA ASP A 151 4.23 -27.43 -7.55
C ASP A 151 5.25 -27.02 -6.47
N LEU A 152 5.23 -27.73 -5.33
CA LEU A 152 6.22 -27.66 -4.25
C LEU A 152 6.85 -29.06 -4.09
N PRO A 153 7.97 -29.37 -4.79
CA PRO A 153 8.59 -30.67 -4.77
C PRO A 153 9.05 -31.06 -3.36
N LYS A 154 8.67 -32.24 -2.88
CA LYS A 154 9.02 -32.73 -1.53
C LYS A 154 10.53 -32.87 -1.26
N ALA A 155 11.34 -32.98 -2.32
CA ALA A 155 12.78 -33.11 -2.22
C ALA A 155 13.51 -31.78 -1.90
N VAL A 156 12.83 -30.67 -1.91
CA VAL A 156 13.38 -29.33 -1.69
C VAL A 156 12.53 -28.59 -0.63
N PRO A 157 13.15 -27.86 0.31
CA PRO A 157 12.39 -26.99 1.23
C PRO A 157 11.48 -26.02 0.45
N HIS A 158 10.26 -25.86 0.92
CA HIS A 158 9.24 -25.04 0.24
C HIS A 158 9.73 -23.60 0.00
N GLU A 159 10.43 -23.02 0.97
CA GLU A 159 10.97 -21.65 0.91
C GLU A 159 11.94 -21.47 -0.27
N LYS A 160 12.77 -22.49 -0.55
CA LYS A 160 13.69 -22.47 -1.70
C LYS A 160 12.95 -22.53 -3.04
N THR A 161 11.89 -23.34 -3.10
CA THR A 161 11.05 -23.41 -4.32
C THR A 161 10.29 -22.09 -4.52
N ILE A 162 9.73 -21.51 -3.47
CA ILE A 162 9.05 -20.22 -3.47
C ILE A 162 10.02 -19.12 -3.95
N GLU A 163 11.22 -19.08 -3.39
CA GLU A 163 12.26 -18.12 -3.79
C GLU A 163 12.64 -18.29 -5.28
N GLN A 164 12.83 -19.54 -5.74
CA GLN A 164 13.13 -19.84 -7.15
C GLN A 164 12.02 -19.35 -8.09
N ILE A 165 10.76 -19.64 -7.76
CA ILE A 165 9.60 -19.18 -8.55
C ILE A 165 9.57 -17.65 -8.59
N GLY A 166 9.71 -16.97 -7.45
CA GLY A 166 9.70 -15.52 -7.36
C GLY A 166 10.82 -14.86 -8.17
N LYS A 167 12.05 -15.39 -8.09
CA LYS A 167 13.20 -14.92 -8.89
C LYS A 167 12.98 -15.11 -10.38
N SER A 168 12.42 -16.24 -10.80
CA SER A 168 12.08 -16.50 -12.21
C SER A 168 11.03 -15.53 -12.73
N LEU A 169 10.02 -15.21 -11.91
CA LEU A 169 9.00 -14.22 -12.24
C LEU A 169 9.59 -12.81 -12.36
N ASN A 170 10.53 -12.42 -11.51
CA ASN A 170 11.22 -11.13 -11.62
C ASN A 170 12.08 -11.04 -12.90
N GLU A 171 12.73 -12.12 -13.30
CA GLU A 171 13.45 -12.19 -14.58
C GLU A 171 12.50 -11.97 -15.76
N LEU A 172 11.38 -12.69 -15.77
CA LEU A 172 10.36 -12.56 -16.80
C LEU A 172 9.65 -11.20 -16.75
N GLY A 173 9.46 -10.63 -15.55
CA GLY A 173 8.88 -9.31 -15.34
C GLY A 173 9.71 -8.22 -16.01
N ARG A 174 11.04 -8.23 -15.80
CA ARG A 174 11.97 -7.32 -16.49
C ARG A 174 11.91 -7.51 -18.01
N PHE A 175 12.04 -8.75 -18.46
CA PHE A 175 11.98 -9.05 -19.89
C PHE A 175 10.63 -8.65 -20.52
N GLY A 176 9.53 -8.94 -19.86
CA GLY A 176 8.18 -8.57 -20.31
C GLY A 176 7.97 -7.06 -20.40
N ALA A 177 8.57 -6.30 -19.47
CA ALA A 177 8.47 -4.84 -19.49
C ALA A 177 9.07 -4.22 -20.77
N ASP A 178 10.17 -4.77 -21.28
CA ASP A 178 10.80 -4.32 -22.54
C ASP A 178 9.88 -4.52 -23.77
N TYR A 179 8.91 -5.44 -23.65
CA TYR A 179 7.92 -5.75 -24.69
C TYR A 179 6.51 -5.22 -24.39
N GLY A 180 6.33 -4.49 -23.28
CA GLY A 180 5.01 -4.03 -22.83
C GLY A 180 4.06 -5.18 -22.45
N GLN A 181 4.60 -6.31 -21.99
CA GLN A 181 3.85 -7.54 -21.69
C GLN A 181 3.86 -7.84 -20.19
N GLN A 182 2.69 -7.88 -19.56
CA GLN A 182 2.54 -8.27 -18.16
C GLN A 182 2.73 -9.78 -17.98
N ILE A 183 3.43 -10.19 -16.93
CA ILE A 183 3.56 -11.58 -16.51
C ILE A 183 2.48 -11.89 -15.46
N ARG A 184 1.62 -12.87 -15.75
CA ARG A 184 0.43 -13.18 -14.96
C ARG A 184 0.58 -14.55 -14.32
N LEU A 185 0.84 -14.56 -12.99
CA LEU A 185 0.98 -15.81 -12.23
C LEU A 185 -0.39 -16.38 -11.91
N GLU A 186 -0.77 -17.48 -12.55
CA GLU A 186 -2.02 -18.19 -12.27
C GLU A 186 -1.96 -18.88 -10.89
N VAL A 187 -2.97 -18.70 -10.07
CA VAL A 187 -3.16 -19.44 -8.81
C VAL A 187 -3.47 -20.89 -9.14
N HIS A 188 -2.44 -21.77 -9.14
CA HIS A 188 -2.54 -23.11 -9.70
C HIS A 188 -1.68 -24.16 -8.97
N GLY A 189 -2.11 -25.43 -9.03
CA GLY A 189 -1.38 -26.60 -8.52
C GLY A 189 -1.29 -26.64 -7.00
N SER A 190 -0.25 -27.27 -6.45
CA SER A 190 -0.02 -27.32 -5.00
C SER A 190 0.39 -25.95 -4.41
N CYS A 191 0.72 -24.97 -5.27
CA CYS A 191 0.94 -23.58 -4.86
C CYS A 191 -0.35 -22.76 -4.77
N SER A 192 -1.53 -23.32 -5.05
CA SER A 192 -2.80 -22.57 -5.07
C SER A 192 -3.27 -22.01 -3.72
N PRO A 193 -2.91 -22.50 -2.52
CA PRO A 193 -3.21 -21.80 -1.28
C PRO A 193 -2.67 -20.37 -1.30
N LEU A 194 -3.54 -19.38 -1.03
CA LEU A 194 -3.20 -17.95 -1.18
C LEU A 194 -2.05 -17.47 -0.29
N PRO A 195 -1.84 -18.01 0.93
CA PRO A 195 -0.62 -17.71 1.70
C PRO A 195 0.68 -18.08 0.97
N ILE A 196 0.69 -19.16 0.16
CA ILE A 196 1.85 -19.56 -0.66
C ILE A 196 2.01 -18.58 -1.84
N ILE A 197 0.92 -18.25 -2.54
CA ILE A 197 0.95 -17.24 -3.61
C ILE A 197 1.45 -15.90 -3.06
N LYS A 198 1.01 -15.49 -1.88
CA LYS A 198 1.50 -14.28 -1.20
C LYS A 198 3.03 -14.32 -1.02
N GLN A 199 3.57 -15.42 -0.48
CA GLN A 199 5.03 -15.59 -0.29
C GLN A 199 5.78 -15.54 -1.63
N ILE A 200 5.26 -16.17 -2.69
CA ILE A 200 5.83 -16.07 -4.03
C ILE A 200 5.85 -14.61 -4.51
N MET A 201 4.75 -13.88 -4.32
CA MET A 201 4.62 -12.49 -4.76
C MET A 201 5.44 -11.51 -3.90
N ASP A 202 5.79 -11.87 -2.67
CA ASP A 202 6.71 -11.09 -1.83
C ASP A 202 8.16 -11.15 -2.37
N VAL A 203 8.54 -12.27 -2.98
CA VAL A 203 9.81 -12.40 -3.71
C VAL A 203 9.72 -11.81 -5.12
N ALA A 204 8.59 -12.02 -5.81
CA ALA A 204 8.33 -11.50 -7.16
C ALA A 204 7.84 -10.04 -7.08
N ASP A 205 8.71 -9.12 -6.68
CA ASP A 205 8.40 -7.71 -6.40
C ASP A 205 8.33 -6.81 -7.64
N HIS A 206 8.75 -7.31 -8.80
CA HIS A 206 8.73 -6.53 -10.05
C HIS A 206 7.31 -6.07 -10.41
N PRO A 207 7.07 -4.76 -10.71
CA PRO A 207 5.73 -4.20 -10.91
C PRO A 207 4.99 -4.80 -12.12
N ASN A 208 5.71 -5.36 -13.07
CA ASN A 208 5.16 -5.99 -14.27
C ASN A 208 4.76 -7.47 -14.04
N VAL A 209 4.80 -7.97 -12.80
CA VAL A 209 4.33 -9.29 -12.40
C VAL A 209 3.05 -9.14 -11.59
N GLY A 210 1.97 -9.77 -12.04
CA GLY A 210 0.68 -9.74 -11.36
C GLY A 210 0.08 -11.12 -11.15
N VAL A 211 -0.79 -11.26 -10.17
CA VAL A 211 -1.55 -12.48 -9.89
C VAL A 211 -2.71 -12.60 -10.86
N CYS A 212 -2.85 -13.74 -11.52
CA CYS A 212 -4.07 -14.17 -12.19
C CYS A 212 -4.85 -15.06 -11.21
N TRP A 213 -5.86 -14.49 -10.56
CA TRP A 213 -6.78 -15.24 -9.70
C TRP A 213 -7.43 -16.35 -10.49
N ASN A 214 -7.57 -17.53 -9.90
CA ASN A 214 -8.23 -18.68 -10.53
C ASN A 214 -9.12 -19.35 -9.50
N CYS A 215 -10.42 -19.37 -9.70
CA CYS A 215 -11.43 -19.81 -8.73
C CYS A 215 -11.26 -21.29 -8.32
N ASN A 216 -10.48 -21.52 -7.27
CA ASN A 216 -10.16 -22.82 -6.71
C ASN A 216 -10.85 -23.02 -5.36
N SER A 217 -10.96 -24.28 -4.91
CA SER A 217 -11.48 -24.59 -3.56
C SER A 217 -10.63 -24.00 -2.45
N GLN A 218 -9.31 -23.90 -2.67
CA GLN A 218 -8.36 -23.32 -1.73
C GLN A 218 -8.60 -21.84 -1.42
N ASP A 219 -9.29 -21.13 -2.30
CA ASP A 219 -9.69 -19.74 -2.06
C ASP A 219 -10.66 -19.61 -0.88
N LEU A 220 -11.35 -20.69 -0.53
CA LEU A 220 -12.39 -20.75 0.50
C LEU A 220 -11.87 -21.36 1.82
N GLU A 221 -10.62 -21.83 1.85
CA GLU A 221 -10.02 -22.47 3.03
C GLU A 221 -9.59 -21.42 4.08
N GLY A 222 -9.39 -21.89 5.33
CA GLY A 222 -8.97 -21.04 6.45
C GLY A 222 -10.02 -19.98 6.80
N GLU A 223 -9.65 -18.71 6.70
CA GLU A 223 -10.56 -17.59 7.01
C GLU A 223 -11.49 -17.19 5.86
N GLY A 224 -11.51 -18.00 4.77
CA GLY A 224 -12.46 -17.87 3.68
C GLY A 224 -12.07 -16.90 2.56
N LEU A 225 -13.00 -16.72 1.60
CA LEU A 225 -12.75 -16.00 0.35
C LEU A 225 -12.22 -14.58 0.57
N GLN A 226 -12.86 -13.80 1.42
CA GLN A 226 -12.49 -12.40 1.62
C GLN A 226 -11.07 -12.25 2.19
N TYR A 227 -10.68 -13.09 3.15
CA TYR A 227 -9.33 -13.10 3.71
C TYR A 227 -8.30 -13.45 2.63
N ASN A 228 -8.49 -14.57 1.94
CA ASN A 228 -7.59 -15.05 0.90
C ASN A 228 -7.46 -14.06 -0.26
N PHE A 229 -8.57 -13.43 -0.68
CA PHE A 229 -8.57 -12.35 -1.65
C PHE A 229 -7.71 -11.16 -1.20
N ASN A 230 -7.86 -10.73 0.06
CA ASN A 230 -7.11 -9.62 0.62
C ASN A 230 -5.60 -9.85 0.69
N LEU A 231 -5.13 -11.12 0.79
CA LEU A 231 -3.69 -11.43 0.79
C LEU A 231 -2.99 -11.02 -0.51
N VAL A 232 -3.71 -11.02 -1.64
CA VAL A 232 -3.10 -10.84 -2.98
C VAL A 232 -3.74 -9.75 -3.85
N LYS A 233 -4.84 -9.12 -3.42
CA LYS A 233 -5.62 -8.17 -4.23
C LYS A 233 -4.82 -7.03 -4.83
N ASP A 234 -3.82 -6.50 -4.10
CA ASP A 234 -3.01 -5.38 -4.58
C ASP A 234 -1.91 -5.81 -5.57
N ARG A 235 -1.79 -7.10 -5.81
CA ARG A 235 -0.90 -7.69 -6.79
C ARG A 235 -1.65 -8.33 -7.95
N PHE A 236 -2.97 -8.09 -8.08
CA PHE A 236 -3.72 -8.58 -9.23
C PHE A 236 -3.18 -8.01 -10.53
N GLY A 237 -2.99 -8.91 -11.50
CA GLY A 237 -2.76 -8.55 -12.89
C GLY A 237 -4.07 -8.22 -13.62
N ASP A 238 -3.99 -8.08 -14.94
CA ASP A 238 -5.13 -7.67 -15.78
C ASP A 238 -6.16 -8.78 -16.01
N THR A 239 -5.95 -9.98 -15.47
CA THR A 239 -6.84 -11.13 -15.68
C THR A 239 -7.20 -11.85 -14.40
N VAL A 240 -8.48 -12.26 -14.33
CA VAL A 240 -9.06 -13.17 -13.34
C VAL A 240 -9.74 -14.29 -14.10
N HIS A 241 -9.43 -15.56 -13.80
CA HIS A 241 -10.10 -16.71 -14.38
C HIS A 241 -11.30 -17.11 -13.51
N VAL A 242 -12.44 -17.28 -14.14
CA VAL A 242 -13.66 -17.82 -13.52
C VAL A 242 -14.11 -19.07 -14.27
N ARG A 243 -14.79 -19.97 -13.58
CA ARG A 243 -15.50 -21.08 -14.21
C ARG A 243 -16.93 -20.64 -14.53
N GLU A 244 -17.76 -21.58 -14.95
CA GLU A 244 -19.18 -21.31 -15.19
C GLU A 244 -19.85 -20.74 -13.95
N LEU A 245 -20.41 -19.54 -14.08
CA LEU A 245 -20.90 -18.73 -12.95
C LEU A 245 -22.16 -19.29 -12.28
N ASN A 246 -22.82 -20.24 -12.92
CA ASN A 246 -24.06 -20.89 -12.44
C ASN A 246 -23.86 -22.35 -12.06
N ILE A 247 -22.63 -22.85 -11.99
CA ILE A 247 -22.33 -24.25 -11.70
C ILE A 247 -21.43 -24.36 -10.48
N GLY A 248 -21.71 -25.33 -9.61
CA GLY A 248 -20.94 -25.57 -8.39
C GLY A 248 -21.31 -24.64 -7.24
N SER A 249 -20.50 -24.71 -6.18
CA SER A 249 -20.73 -23.98 -4.91
C SER A 249 -19.79 -22.79 -4.72
N TYR A 250 -18.98 -22.44 -5.71
CA TYR A 250 -18.06 -21.31 -5.57
C TYR A 250 -18.84 -19.98 -5.46
N PRO A 251 -18.53 -19.10 -4.49
CA PRO A 251 -19.34 -17.92 -4.18
C PRO A 251 -19.05 -16.75 -5.17
N TYR A 252 -19.38 -16.94 -6.45
CA TYR A 252 -19.08 -15.94 -7.50
C TYR A 252 -19.68 -14.56 -7.24
N GLN A 253 -20.85 -14.47 -6.60
CA GLN A 253 -21.43 -13.17 -6.26
C GLN A 253 -20.55 -12.42 -5.24
N GLU A 254 -20.00 -13.13 -4.26
CA GLU A 254 -19.09 -12.55 -3.27
C GLU A 254 -17.78 -12.11 -3.95
N LEU A 255 -17.21 -12.95 -4.82
CA LEU A 255 -16.04 -12.54 -5.62
C LEU A 255 -16.32 -11.29 -6.46
N MET A 256 -17.49 -11.19 -7.12
CA MET A 256 -17.85 -9.98 -7.87
C MET A 256 -18.02 -8.77 -6.96
N ASN A 257 -18.53 -8.93 -5.74
CA ASN A 257 -18.59 -7.84 -4.77
C ASN A 257 -17.20 -7.33 -4.41
N LEU A 258 -16.24 -8.23 -4.15
CA LEU A 258 -14.84 -7.87 -3.83
C LEU A 258 -14.14 -7.18 -5.01
N LEU A 259 -14.35 -7.66 -6.23
CA LEU A 259 -13.76 -7.07 -7.44
C LEU A 259 -14.35 -5.68 -7.75
N VAL A 260 -15.65 -5.50 -7.58
CA VAL A 260 -16.31 -4.19 -7.74
C VAL A 260 -15.86 -3.25 -6.63
N ASP A 261 -15.72 -3.74 -5.41
CA ASP A 261 -15.31 -2.96 -4.23
C ASP A 261 -13.89 -2.38 -4.39
N MET A 262 -12.96 -3.12 -5.03
CA MET A 262 -11.60 -2.64 -5.33
C MET A 262 -11.50 -1.84 -6.65
N ASP A 263 -12.61 -1.57 -7.33
CA ASP A 263 -12.67 -0.94 -8.68
C ASP A 263 -11.78 -1.66 -9.71
N TYR A 264 -11.81 -3.00 -9.71
CA TYR A 264 -11.02 -3.79 -10.66
C TYR A 264 -11.34 -3.40 -12.10
N ALA A 265 -10.30 -3.16 -12.90
CA ALA A 265 -10.42 -2.67 -14.28
C ALA A 265 -10.03 -3.70 -15.35
N GLY A 266 -9.63 -4.90 -14.93
CA GLY A 266 -9.15 -5.97 -15.80
C GLY A 266 -10.25 -6.83 -16.44
N TRP A 267 -9.83 -7.98 -16.91
CA TRP A 267 -10.66 -8.96 -17.60
C TRP A 267 -11.07 -10.09 -16.66
N ILE A 268 -12.37 -10.40 -16.62
CA ILE A 268 -12.91 -11.61 -16.04
C ILE A 268 -13.04 -12.63 -17.17
N LEU A 269 -12.16 -13.62 -17.19
CA LEU A 269 -12.04 -14.59 -18.27
C LEU A 269 -12.66 -15.94 -17.89
N LEU A 270 -13.64 -16.39 -18.66
CA LEU A 270 -14.29 -17.67 -18.47
C LEU A 270 -13.35 -18.81 -18.91
N GLU A 271 -12.85 -19.59 -17.97
CA GLU A 271 -12.14 -20.85 -18.18
C GLU A 271 -13.09 -22.02 -17.97
N ALA A 272 -14.05 -22.20 -18.86
CA ALA A 272 -15.12 -23.17 -18.73
C ALA A 272 -14.61 -24.62 -18.77
N ARG A 273 -15.21 -25.49 -17.94
CA ARG A 273 -14.81 -26.91 -17.77
C ARG A 273 -15.86 -27.92 -18.23
N THR A 274 -17.10 -27.49 -18.36
CA THR A 274 -18.19 -28.36 -18.84
C THR A 274 -18.17 -28.55 -20.36
N ASN A 275 -19.11 -29.34 -20.86
CA ASN A 275 -19.26 -29.58 -22.30
C ASN A 275 -20.72 -29.40 -22.72
N PRO A 276 -21.26 -28.17 -22.79
CA PRO A 276 -22.62 -27.92 -23.21
C PRO A 276 -22.81 -28.26 -24.70
N GLU A 277 -24.02 -28.65 -25.07
CA GLU A 277 -24.40 -28.98 -26.44
C GLU A 277 -24.18 -27.76 -27.39
N ASP A 278 -24.65 -26.58 -26.97
CA ASP A 278 -24.41 -25.29 -27.70
C ASP A 278 -23.50 -24.37 -26.85
N ARG A 279 -22.21 -24.45 -27.13
CA ARG A 279 -21.18 -23.63 -26.46
C ARG A 279 -21.32 -22.13 -26.73
N VAL A 280 -21.84 -21.74 -27.90
CA VAL A 280 -22.05 -20.31 -28.24
C VAL A 280 -23.20 -19.74 -27.43
N LYS A 281 -24.31 -20.46 -27.33
CA LYS A 281 -25.45 -20.08 -26.48
C LYS A 281 -25.03 -20.01 -25.00
N ALA A 282 -24.30 -21.03 -24.51
CA ALA A 282 -23.79 -21.07 -23.16
C ALA A 282 -22.84 -19.87 -22.87
N LEU A 283 -21.97 -19.50 -23.81
CA LEU A 283 -21.07 -18.36 -23.68
C LEU A 283 -21.84 -17.03 -23.56
N ALA A 284 -22.90 -16.85 -24.34
CA ALA A 284 -23.77 -15.67 -24.24
C ALA A 284 -24.51 -15.62 -22.89
N GLU A 285 -24.89 -16.78 -22.35
CA GLU A 285 -25.52 -16.90 -21.03
C GLU A 285 -24.56 -16.52 -19.90
N GLN A 286 -23.32 -17.01 -19.91
CA GLN A 286 -22.30 -16.66 -18.92
C GLN A 286 -22.04 -15.15 -18.89
N ARG A 287 -22.00 -14.50 -20.04
CA ARG A 287 -21.87 -13.04 -20.11
C ARG A 287 -23.06 -12.34 -19.42
N ARG A 288 -24.30 -12.79 -19.64
CA ARG A 288 -25.49 -12.20 -18.98
C ARG A 288 -25.43 -12.39 -17.46
N LEU A 289 -25.03 -13.57 -17.00
CA LEU A 289 -24.85 -13.86 -15.56
C LEU A 289 -23.79 -12.94 -14.93
N TRP A 290 -22.65 -12.79 -15.59
CA TRP A 290 -21.62 -11.85 -15.14
C TRP A 290 -22.16 -10.42 -15.04
N GLN A 291 -22.85 -9.93 -16.05
CA GLN A 291 -23.46 -8.59 -16.05
C GLN A 291 -24.46 -8.42 -14.90
N TYR A 292 -25.28 -9.44 -14.65
CA TYR A 292 -26.22 -9.44 -13.52
C TYR A 292 -25.49 -9.37 -12.18
N MET A 293 -24.45 -10.18 -11.98
CA MET A 293 -23.68 -10.22 -10.73
C MET A 293 -22.94 -8.89 -10.47
N VAL A 294 -22.34 -8.31 -11.50
CA VAL A 294 -21.68 -6.98 -11.40
C VAL A 294 -22.71 -5.90 -11.07
N ALA A 295 -23.85 -5.86 -11.74
CA ALA A 295 -24.90 -4.90 -11.45
C ALA A 295 -25.48 -5.08 -10.02
N LYS A 296 -25.54 -6.30 -9.51
CA LYS A 296 -25.95 -6.60 -8.13
C LYS A 296 -24.89 -6.14 -7.14
N ALA A 297 -23.61 -6.37 -7.40
CA ALA A 297 -22.50 -5.87 -6.59
C ALA A 297 -22.50 -4.34 -6.51
N GLN A 298 -22.66 -3.65 -7.64
CA GLN A 298 -22.77 -2.20 -7.71
C GLN A 298 -23.96 -1.64 -6.90
N ARG A 299 -25.11 -2.33 -6.91
CA ARG A 299 -26.26 -1.94 -6.07
C ARG A 299 -26.02 -2.17 -4.59
N HIS A 300 -25.32 -3.25 -4.24
CA HIS A 300 -24.96 -3.54 -2.85
C HIS A 300 -24.09 -2.43 -2.25
N ILE A 301 -23.17 -1.88 -3.04
CA ILE A 301 -22.33 -0.73 -2.64
C ILE A 301 -23.18 0.54 -2.47
N VAL A 302 -24.16 0.78 -3.33
CA VAL A 302 -25.04 1.98 -3.28
C VAL A 302 -26.04 1.90 -2.11
N SER A 303 -26.53 0.69 -1.77
CA SER A 303 -27.48 0.50 -0.66
C SER A 303 -26.81 0.48 0.72
N SER A 304 -25.51 0.23 0.79
CA SER A 304 -24.70 0.48 1.98
C SER A 304 -24.23 1.93 1.89
N PRO A 305 -24.61 2.85 2.78
CA PRO A 305 -24.18 4.24 2.70
C PRO A 305 -22.67 4.31 2.96
N ARG A 306 -21.89 3.96 1.97
CA ARG A 306 -20.50 4.37 1.90
C ARG A 306 -20.52 5.82 1.41
N LYS A 307 -20.21 6.76 2.30
CA LYS A 307 -19.57 8.02 1.91
C LYS A 307 -18.52 7.67 0.84
N ASP A 308 -18.31 8.50 -0.16
CA ASP A 308 -17.23 8.36 -1.16
C ASP A 308 -15.90 8.11 -0.45
N ARG A 309 -15.67 6.86 -0.07
CA ARG A 309 -14.44 6.48 0.63
C ARG A 309 -13.35 6.39 -0.42
N GLN A 310 -12.50 7.36 -0.37
CA GLN A 310 -11.22 7.30 -1.02
C GLN A 310 -10.39 6.21 -0.32
N ILE A 311 -10.48 4.97 -0.85
CA ILE A 311 -9.81 3.79 -0.27
C ILE A 311 -8.30 3.99 -0.38
N GLY A 312 -7.61 3.76 0.74
CA GLY A 312 -6.16 3.87 0.83
C GLY A 312 -5.69 5.12 1.56
N VAL A 313 -4.40 5.35 1.50
CA VAL A 313 -3.74 6.52 2.08
C VAL A 313 -3.64 7.61 1.02
N LYS A 314 -4.31 8.73 1.26
CA LYS A 314 -4.18 9.95 0.46
C LYS A 314 -3.37 10.99 1.19
N ILE A 315 -2.36 11.54 0.52
CA ILE A 315 -1.57 12.65 0.99
C ILE A 315 -1.84 13.86 0.08
N THR A 316 -2.28 14.97 0.67
CA THR A 316 -2.62 16.19 -0.04
C THR A 316 -1.75 17.33 0.46
N ASP A 317 -1.05 18.01 -0.44
CA ASP A 317 -0.28 19.21 -0.13
C ASP A 317 -1.21 20.43 0.01
N LEU A 318 -1.14 21.10 1.17
CA LEU A 318 -1.89 22.31 1.48
C LEU A 318 -0.99 23.56 1.54
N GLY A 319 0.26 23.47 1.06
CA GLY A 319 1.23 24.55 0.98
C GLY A 319 2.06 24.77 2.25
N GLU A 320 1.47 24.65 3.44
CA GLU A 320 2.14 24.79 4.74
C GLU A 320 2.22 23.49 5.53
N LYS A 321 1.40 22.51 5.15
CA LYS A 321 1.30 21.19 5.75
C LYS A 321 0.84 20.15 4.73
N LEU A 322 1.16 18.90 4.96
CA LEU A 322 0.62 17.77 4.22
C LEU A 322 -0.49 17.09 5.02
N LYS A 323 -1.69 16.98 4.45
CA LYS A 323 -2.82 16.25 5.05
C LYS A 323 -2.77 14.79 4.66
N VAL A 324 -2.79 13.90 5.65
CA VAL A 324 -2.82 12.44 5.46
C VAL A 324 -4.20 11.92 5.85
N GLN A 325 -4.88 11.28 4.90
CA GLN A 325 -6.16 10.61 5.09
C GLN A 325 -6.01 9.11 4.84
N ILE A 326 -6.68 8.31 5.64
CA ILE A 326 -6.79 6.85 5.47
C ILE A 326 -8.27 6.53 5.23
N ASP A 327 -8.58 5.91 4.11
CA ASP A 327 -9.94 5.60 3.67
C ASP A 327 -10.88 6.83 3.69
N GLY A 328 -10.33 7.99 3.30
CA GLY A 328 -11.04 9.26 3.25
C GLY A 328 -11.15 10.00 4.59
N GLU A 329 -10.88 9.35 5.71
CA GLU A 329 -10.91 9.97 7.04
C GLU A 329 -9.54 10.58 7.39
N LEU A 330 -9.53 11.72 8.06
CA LEU A 330 -8.28 12.35 8.51
C LEU A 330 -7.57 11.40 9.50
N PHE A 331 -6.28 11.14 9.23
CA PHE A 331 -5.39 10.50 10.19
C PHE A 331 -4.50 11.54 10.88
N THR A 332 -3.79 12.36 10.10
CA THR A 332 -2.91 13.39 10.66
C THR A 332 -2.58 14.48 9.65
N GLU A 333 -1.96 15.56 10.11
CA GLU A 333 -1.35 16.57 9.26
C GLU A 333 0.13 16.73 9.63
N TYR A 334 1.02 16.71 8.64
CA TYR A 334 2.45 16.99 8.80
C TYR A 334 2.70 18.48 8.65
N ASN A 335 2.88 19.17 9.76
CA ASN A 335 3.12 20.61 9.83
C ASN A 335 4.64 20.84 9.70
N PHE A 336 5.06 21.46 8.61
CA PHE A 336 6.49 21.62 8.30
C PHE A 336 6.94 23.09 8.20
N LYS A 337 6.02 24.06 8.25
CA LYS A 337 6.33 25.49 8.26
C LYS A 337 5.99 26.18 9.57
N ASP A 338 5.08 25.62 10.35
CA ASP A 338 4.64 26.19 11.62
C ASP A 338 5.42 25.60 12.78
N GLY A 339 6.11 26.44 13.56
CA GLY A 339 6.83 26.04 14.77
C GLY A 339 8.35 25.88 14.60
N PRO A 340 9.03 25.46 15.69
CA PRO A 340 10.50 25.35 15.73
C PRO A 340 11.05 24.11 15.03
N PHE A 341 10.20 23.12 14.76
CA PHE A 341 10.53 21.86 14.09
C PHE A 341 9.29 21.25 13.44
N PRO A 342 9.43 20.39 12.40
CA PRO A 342 8.31 19.66 11.82
C PRO A 342 7.67 18.67 12.80
N TYR A 343 6.33 18.62 12.83
CA TYR A 343 5.54 17.76 13.74
C TYR A 343 4.23 17.31 13.10
N PHE A 344 3.59 16.28 13.68
CA PHE A 344 2.28 15.79 13.28
C PHE A 344 1.20 16.25 14.26
N TYR A 345 0.15 16.91 13.76
CA TYR A 345 -1.03 17.31 14.53
C TYR A 345 -2.20 17.71 13.60
N PRO A 346 -3.46 17.30 13.92
CA PRO A 346 -3.79 16.34 14.98
C PRO A 346 -3.29 14.93 14.64
N VAL A 347 -3.28 14.01 15.59
CA VAL A 347 -3.13 12.58 15.37
C VAL A 347 -4.43 11.91 15.78
N ILE A 348 -5.21 11.47 14.80
CA ILE A 348 -6.53 10.88 15.03
C ILE A 348 -6.36 9.40 15.36
N GLY A 349 -6.78 9.02 16.56
CA GLY A 349 -6.72 7.65 17.04
C GLY A 349 -7.85 6.77 16.52
N PRO A 350 -7.89 5.50 16.94
CA PRO A 350 -8.81 4.49 16.40
C PRO A 350 -10.29 4.73 16.75
N THR A 351 -10.61 5.72 17.57
CA THR A 351 -11.98 6.17 17.91
C THR A 351 -12.44 7.39 17.10
N GLY A 352 -11.61 7.86 16.16
CA GLY A 352 -11.92 9.03 15.33
C GLY A 352 -11.69 10.39 16.00
N VAL A 353 -11.05 10.41 17.18
CA VAL A 353 -10.72 11.64 17.90
C VAL A 353 -9.20 11.79 18.06
N ASN A 354 -8.74 13.04 18.28
CA ASN A 354 -7.33 13.33 18.47
C ASN A 354 -6.81 12.68 19.77
N ILE A 355 -5.73 11.87 19.65
CA ILE A 355 -5.12 11.14 20.77
C ILE A 355 -3.99 11.93 21.44
N THR A 356 -3.60 13.06 20.86
CA THR A 356 -2.52 13.90 21.36
C THR A 356 -3.05 15.13 22.10
N ARG A 357 -2.24 15.73 22.96
CA ARG A 357 -2.54 17.00 23.61
C ARG A 357 -2.69 18.12 22.58
N HIS A 358 -3.68 19.00 22.78
CA HIS A 358 -3.92 20.15 21.90
C HIS A 358 -2.93 21.30 22.12
N TRP A 359 -2.62 21.60 23.40
CA TRP A 359 -1.61 22.61 23.75
C TRP A 359 -0.19 22.17 23.30
N PRO A 360 0.65 23.07 22.75
CA PRO A 360 0.48 24.52 22.54
C PRO A 360 -0.09 24.90 21.16
N ILE A 361 -0.52 23.94 20.36
CA ILE A 361 -0.96 24.15 18.97
C ILE A 361 -2.35 24.79 18.95
N LYS A 362 -3.22 24.35 19.86
CA LYS A 362 -4.54 24.94 20.09
C LYS A 362 -4.80 25.04 21.59
N GLU A 363 -5.37 26.18 22.00
CA GLU A 363 -5.73 26.44 23.40
C GLU A 363 -7.18 26.08 23.68
N GLY A 364 -7.47 25.73 24.93
CA GLY A 364 -8.83 25.55 25.43
C GLY A 364 -9.57 24.30 24.97
N LEU A 365 -8.87 23.37 24.29
CA LEU A 365 -9.45 22.12 23.79
C LEU A 365 -9.07 20.88 24.62
N ASP A 366 -8.09 21.00 25.52
CA ASP A 366 -7.68 19.90 26.38
C ASP A 366 -8.61 19.73 27.59
N GLU A 367 -9.03 18.49 27.87
CA GLU A 367 -9.91 18.19 28.98
C GLU A 367 -9.24 18.45 30.34
N GLY A 368 -10.04 18.85 31.33
CA GLY A 368 -9.60 18.98 32.73
C GLY A 368 -8.81 20.24 33.05
N ASN A 369 -8.92 21.32 32.28
CA ASN A 369 -8.16 22.56 32.47
C ASN A 369 -6.66 22.27 32.69
N ASP A 370 -6.08 21.55 31.75
CA ASP A 370 -4.71 21.08 31.81
C ASP A 370 -3.69 22.20 31.96
N LYS A 371 -2.61 21.93 32.72
CA LYS A 371 -1.51 22.90 32.83
C LYS A 371 -0.95 23.21 31.44
N LEU A 372 -0.82 24.51 31.14
CA LEU A 372 -0.16 25.02 29.93
C LEU A 372 1.37 24.93 30.12
N ASP A 373 1.85 23.71 30.37
CA ASP A 373 3.27 23.39 30.56
C ASP A 373 3.94 22.93 29.27
N HIS A 374 5.26 22.93 29.21
CA HIS A 374 6.08 22.37 28.14
C HIS A 374 5.57 22.76 26.75
N PRO A 375 5.61 24.04 26.34
CA PRO A 375 5.13 24.49 25.04
C PRO A 375 5.91 23.92 23.86
N HIS A 376 7.04 23.28 24.11
CA HIS A 376 7.85 22.58 23.12
C HIS A 376 7.37 21.14 22.85
N HIS A 377 6.44 20.58 23.61
CA HIS A 377 5.86 19.26 23.35
C HIS A 377 4.72 19.37 22.33
N ARG A 378 5.06 19.32 21.04
CA ARG A 378 4.12 19.51 19.93
C ARG A 378 3.62 18.19 19.34
N SER A 379 2.63 17.58 19.99
CA SER A 379 1.89 16.40 19.54
C SER A 379 2.80 15.18 19.25
N LEU A 380 3.28 14.95 18.03
CA LEU A 380 4.21 13.87 17.64
C LEU A 380 5.35 14.47 16.83
N TRP A 381 6.60 14.31 17.29
CA TRP A 381 7.77 14.96 16.71
C TRP A 381 9.07 14.18 16.95
N TYR A 382 10.12 14.55 16.21
CA TYR A 382 11.49 14.09 16.46
C TYR A 382 12.44 15.28 16.57
N THR A 383 13.20 15.33 17.67
CA THR A 383 14.26 16.31 17.92
C THR A 383 15.13 15.85 19.09
N HIS A 384 16.22 16.57 19.40
CA HIS A 384 17.14 16.21 20.49
C HIS A 384 17.65 17.45 21.23
N GLY A 385 17.80 17.37 22.55
CA GLY A 385 18.11 18.49 23.40
C GLY A 385 19.59 18.90 23.45
N GLU A 386 20.51 18.08 22.93
CA GLU A 386 21.93 18.42 22.90
C GLU A 386 22.58 17.89 21.62
N VAL A 387 22.79 18.76 20.62
CA VAL A 387 23.43 18.42 19.36
C VAL A 387 24.55 19.41 19.11
N ASN A 388 25.81 18.99 19.29
CA ASN A 388 26.99 19.89 19.27
C ASN A 388 26.84 21.10 20.21
N GLY A 389 26.18 20.91 21.37
CA GLY A 389 25.93 21.98 22.35
C GLY A 389 24.70 22.85 22.08
N HIS A 390 23.92 22.57 21.04
CA HIS A 390 22.67 23.27 20.69
C HIS A 390 21.43 22.50 21.20
N ASP A 391 20.41 23.25 21.68
CA ASP A 391 19.16 22.69 22.19
C ASP A 391 18.01 22.77 21.18
N PHE A 392 17.86 21.73 20.38
CA PHE A 392 16.73 21.63 19.44
C PHE A 392 15.44 21.10 20.07
N TRP A 393 15.50 20.52 21.30
CA TRP A 393 14.30 20.02 21.99
C TRP A 393 13.40 21.15 22.46
N SER A 394 13.98 22.16 23.10
CA SER A 394 13.19 23.30 23.57
C SER A 394 12.64 24.16 22.41
N GLY A 395 13.32 24.16 21.27
CA GLY A 395 12.94 24.94 20.11
C GLY A 395 12.89 26.46 20.34
N LYS A 396 13.57 26.96 21.39
CA LYS A 396 13.57 28.38 21.72
C LYS A 396 14.40 29.19 20.74
N ASN A 397 15.62 28.75 20.51
CA ASN A 397 16.59 29.45 19.70
C ASN A 397 16.97 28.65 18.46
N ASP A 398 17.30 27.36 18.64
CA ASP A 398 17.70 26.46 17.58
C ASP A 398 16.47 25.80 16.94
N LYS A 399 16.50 25.58 15.62
CA LYS A 399 15.33 25.13 14.85
C LYS A 399 15.67 24.00 13.89
N ILE A 400 14.70 23.12 13.64
CA ILE A 400 14.77 22.16 12.54
C ILE A 400 13.86 22.68 11.42
N VAL A 401 14.46 23.13 10.34
CA VAL A 401 13.75 23.77 9.22
C VAL A 401 13.58 22.77 8.08
N HIS A 402 12.34 22.63 7.61
CA HIS A 402 12.07 21.86 6.41
C HIS A 402 12.78 22.48 5.20
N ASP A 403 13.53 21.65 4.45
CA ASP A 403 14.23 22.09 3.24
C ASP A 403 13.40 21.74 1.98
N LYS A 404 13.07 20.47 1.81
CA LYS A 404 12.28 19.99 0.67
C LYS A 404 11.67 18.61 0.92
N PHE A 405 10.64 18.29 0.15
CA PHE A 405 10.17 16.92 0.00
C PHE A 405 10.98 16.19 -1.06
N LEU A 406 11.45 14.99 -0.72
CA LEU A 406 12.09 14.06 -1.65
C LEU A 406 11.06 13.14 -2.30
N GLN A 407 9.96 12.86 -1.57
CA GLN A 407 8.88 11.99 -2.03
C GLN A 407 7.58 12.29 -1.27
N VAL A 408 6.47 12.36 -2.00
CA VAL A 408 5.11 12.41 -1.45
C VAL A 408 4.25 11.48 -2.29
N ILE A 409 3.88 10.33 -1.74
CA ILE A 409 3.16 9.28 -2.46
C ILE A 409 1.90 8.91 -1.71
N SER A 410 0.77 8.93 -2.41
CA SER A 410 -0.48 8.31 -1.99
C SER A 410 -0.56 6.89 -2.54
N GLY A 411 -1.14 5.94 -1.79
CA GLY A 411 -1.26 4.56 -2.24
C GLY A 411 -2.38 3.79 -1.56
N SER A 412 -2.79 2.67 -2.13
CA SER A 412 -3.91 1.87 -1.61
C SER A 412 -3.62 1.27 -0.23
N LYS A 413 -2.38 0.87 0.03
CA LYS A 413 -1.94 0.28 1.31
C LYS A 413 -1.06 1.19 2.13
N VAL A 414 -0.19 1.94 1.47
CA VAL A 414 0.87 2.74 2.08
C VAL A 414 0.94 4.09 1.41
N GLY A 415 0.91 5.16 2.21
CA GLY A 415 1.32 6.49 1.81
C GLY A 415 2.71 6.80 2.36
N VAL A 416 3.51 7.57 1.61
CA VAL A 416 4.89 7.91 1.99
C VAL A 416 5.12 9.41 1.92
N ILE A 417 5.68 9.97 2.98
CA ILE A 417 6.28 11.30 2.99
C ILE A 417 7.78 11.12 3.26
N LYS A 418 8.62 11.57 2.33
CA LYS A 418 10.07 11.64 2.55
C LYS A 418 10.52 13.08 2.44
N SER A 419 11.09 13.63 3.52
CA SER A 419 11.54 15.01 3.63
C SER A 419 13.01 15.11 3.97
N GLN A 420 13.62 16.22 3.62
CA GLN A 420 14.94 16.65 4.06
C GLN A 420 14.78 17.90 4.91
N ASN A 421 15.52 17.97 6.02
CA ASN A 421 15.50 19.10 6.95
C ASN A 421 16.91 19.55 7.31
N LYS A 422 17.04 20.80 7.77
CA LYS A 422 18.27 21.42 8.27
C LYS A 422 18.11 21.72 9.75
N TRP A 423 19.10 21.35 10.55
CA TRP A 423 19.19 21.71 11.96
C TRP A 423 20.02 22.99 12.05
N VAL A 424 19.33 24.07 12.36
CA VAL A 424 19.87 25.43 12.25
C VAL A 424 19.98 26.03 13.66
N SER A 425 21.18 26.41 14.04
CA SER A 425 21.47 27.11 15.30
C SER A 425 20.94 28.55 15.32
N ALA A 426 20.90 29.14 16.49
CA ALA A 426 20.42 30.51 16.70
C ALA A 426 21.14 31.59 15.87
N ASP A 427 22.40 31.37 15.55
CA ASP A 427 23.23 32.24 14.71
C ASP A 427 23.10 31.92 13.21
N GLY A 428 22.21 31.00 12.83
CA GLY A 428 21.91 30.67 11.45
C GLY A 428 22.83 29.63 10.80
N GLN A 429 23.74 29.00 11.55
CA GLN A 429 24.60 27.95 11.01
C GLN A 429 23.87 26.63 10.92
N ILE A 430 24.16 25.83 9.89
CA ILE A 430 23.64 24.47 9.75
C ILE A 430 24.54 23.52 10.54
N VAL A 431 24.02 22.97 11.63
CA VAL A 431 24.72 22.00 12.49
C VAL A 431 24.78 20.63 11.81
N CYS A 432 23.65 20.18 11.28
CA CYS A 432 23.53 18.92 10.52
C CYS A 432 22.27 18.95 9.65
N THR A 433 22.09 17.92 8.85
CA THR A 433 20.84 17.70 8.11
C THR A 433 20.22 16.36 8.49
N ASP A 434 18.91 16.20 8.26
CA ASP A 434 18.26 14.90 8.38
C ASP A 434 17.41 14.58 7.14
N THR A 435 17.19 13.28 6.94
CA THR A 435 16.18 12.75 6.03
C THR A 435 15.17 11.97 6.85
N ARG A 436 13.90 12.32 6.73
CA ARG A 436 12.81 11.62 7.43
C ARG A 436 11.94 10.91 6.41
N THR A 437 11.63 9.62 6.70
CA THR A 437 10.66 8.85 5.92
C THR A 437 9.52 8.44 6.84
N HIS A 438 8.32 8.87 6.50
CA HIS A 438 7.10 8.51 7.21
C HIS A 438 6.26 7.63 6.30
N ARG A 439 5.85 6.45 6.80
CA ARG A 439 4.97 5.52 6.09
C ARG A 439 3.68 5.37 6.88
N PHE A 440 2.56 5.59 6.22
CA PHE A 440 1.21 5.49 6.78
C PHE A 440 0.53 4.29 6.16
N TYR A 441 0.02 3.40 6.99
CA TYR A 441 -0.52 2.13 6.53
C TYR A 441 -2.05 2.11 6.65
N ASN A 442 -2.71 1.67 5.57
CA ASN A 442 -4.12 1.29 5.62
C ASN A 442 -4.21 -0.19 6.01
N ARG A 443 -4.49 -0.46 7.29
CA ARG A 443 -4.64 -1.81 7.85
C ARG A 443 -5.90 -1.92 8.69
N PRO A 444 -6.61 -3.09 8.64
CA PRO A 444 -7.83 -3.31 9.42
C PRO A 444 -7.56 -3.43 10.94
N GLU A 445 -6.36 -3.84 11.33
CA GLU A 445 -5.99 -4.09 12.73
C GLU A 445 -5.80 -2.80 13.53
N GLY A 446 -5.51 -1.70 12.87
CA GLY A 446 -5.29 -0.41 13.52
C GLY A 446 -4.49 0.55 12.65
N GLN A 447 -4.37 1.77 13.13
CA GLN A 447 -3.59 2.80 12.46
C GLN A 447 -2.12 2.61 12.78
N ILE A 448 -1.29 2.48 11.75
CA ILE A 448 0.15 2.27 11.87
C ILE A 448 0.88 3.37 11.12
N MET A 449 1.92 3.90 11.76
CA MET A 449 2.84 4.87 11.18
C MET A 449 4.28 4.48 11.47
N ASP A 450 5.10 4.29 10.44
CA ASP A 450 6.55 4.17 10.59
C ASP A 450 7.21 5.54 10.49
N PHE A 451 8.17 5.77 11.36
CA PHE A 451 9.00 6.97 11.41
C PHE A 451 10.47 6.57 11.34
N GLU A 452 11.10 6.82 10.21
CA GLU A 452 12.53 6.65 10.01
C GLU A 452 13.19 8.02 9.93
N VAL A 453 14.29 8.21 10.65
CA VAL A 453 15.11 9.42 10.60
C VAL A 453 16.57 9.05 10.42
N THR A 454 17.22 9.62 9.42
CA THR A 454 18.66 9.51 9.20
C THR A 454 19.30 10.87 9.43
N ILE A 455 20.17 10.97 10.44
CA ILE A 455 20.96 12.17 10.73
C ILE A 455 22.25 12.09 9.91
N HIS A 456 22.55 13.15 9.18
CA HIS A 456 23.74 13.27 8.33
C HIS A 456 24.72 14.29 8.91
N ALA A 457 25.94 13.87 9.17
CA ALA A 457 27.04 14.75 9.59
C ALA A 457 27.61 15.53 8.39
N SER A 458 26.75 16.36 7.77
CA SER A 458 27.00 17.04 6.49
C SER A 458 27.83 18.30 6.62
N HIS A 459 28.04 18.82 7.84
CA HIS A 459 28.73 20.08 8.12
C HIS A 459 29.82 19.93 9.20
N GLY A 460 30.40 18.76 9.35
CA GLY A 460 31.36 18.38 10.38
C GLY A 460 30.88 17.24 11.23
N ASP A 461 31.65 16.85 12.27
CA ASP A 461 31.24 15.83 13.24
C ASP A 461 29.96 16.29 13.96
N VAL A 462 29.04 15.35 14.19
CA VAL A 462 27.79 15.60 14.91
C VAL A 462 27.73 14.72 16.13
N THR A 463 27.70 15.32 17.31
CA THR A 463 27.51 14.62 18.59
C THR A 463 26.09 14.83 19.08
N LEU A 464 25.32 13.73 19.16
CA LEU A 464 24.04 13.66 19.85
C LEU A 464 24.35 13.40 21.33
N GLY A 465 24.18 14.43 22.17
CA GLY A 465 24.66 14.45 23.54
C GLY A 465 23.77 13.68 24.51
N ASP A 466 24.38 13.34 25.65
CA ASP A 466 23.78 12.56 26.76
C ASP A 466 22.77 13.40 27.54
N THR A 467 21.52 13.38 27.11
CA THR A 467 20.41 14.08 27.77
C THR A 467 19.12 13.29 27.71
N LYS A 468 18.28 13.42 28.76
CA LYS A 468 16.91 12.85 28.75
C LYS A 468 15.97 13.60 27.80
N GLU A 469 16.33 14.81 27.34
CA GLU A 469 15.51 15.66 26.47
C GLU A 469 15.62 15.21 25.00
N GLY A 470 14.90 14.15 24.66
CA GLY A 470 14.92 13.51 23.33
C GLY A 470 14.13 12.19 23.33
N SER A 471 13.99 11.54 22.19
CA SER A 471 14.22 12.07 20.84
C SER A 471 12.98 11.87 19.98
N MET A 472 12.45 10.61 19.84
CA MET A 472 11.22 10.30 19.14
C MET A 472 10.03 10.36 20.10
N ALA A 473 9.22 11.39 20.01
CA ALA A 473 8.29 11.74 21.06
C ALA A 473 6.84 11.96 20.59
N ILE A 474 5.91 11.61 21.48
CA ILE A 474 4.50 11.98 21.39
C ILE A 474 4.03 12.55 22.73
N ARG A 475 3.16 13.56 22.71
CA ARG A 475 2.50 14.10 23.90
C ARG A 475 1.01 13.75 23.86
N LEU A 476 0.59 12.91 24.78
CA LEU A 476 -0.76 12.33 24.80
C LEU A 476 -1.81 13.27 25.42
N ALA A 477 -3.07 13.04 25.03
CA ALA A 477 -4.24 13.74 25.57
C ALA A 477 -4.34 13.58 27.10
N PRO A 478 -4.90 14.56 27.83
CA PRO A 478 -4.96 14.55 29.29
C PRO A 478 -5.62 13.32 29.89
N THR A 479 -6.67 12.77 29.28
CA THR A 479 -7.38 11.57 29.77
C THR A 479 -6.55 10.29 29.71
N LEU A 480 -5.56 10.23 28.82
CA LEU A 480 -4.64 9.10 28.70
C LEU A 480 -3.51 9.13 29.75
N ARG A 481 -3.31 10.21 30.47
CA ARG A 481 -2.26 10.30 31.48
C ARG A 481 -2.47 9.31 32.63
N VAL A 482 -1.38 8.87 33.23
CA VAL A 482 -1.42 8.11 34.49
C VAL A 482 -1.80 9.03 35.64
N GLU A 483 -1.32 10.28 35.62
CA GLU A 483 -1.52 11.31 36.66
C GLU A 483 -2.24 12.54 36.08
N GLY A 484 -2.95 13.25 36.93
CA GLY A 484 -3.67 14.49 36.58
C GLY A 484 -5.16 14.41 36.93
N ASN A 485 -5.87 15.54 36.79
CA ASN A 485 -7.27 15.65 37.20
C ASN A 485 -8.23 14.72 36.45
N VAL A 486 -7.92 14.42 35.19
CA VAL A 486 -8.73 13.56 34.30
C VAL A 486 -8.00 12.31 33.86
N GLY A 487 -6.72 12.18 34.22
CA GLY A 487 -5.88 11.04 33.84
C GLY A 487 -6.36 9.72 34.48
N LYS A 488 -6.49 8.68 33.67
CA LYS A 488 -6.86 7.30 34.06
C LYS A 488 -6.15 6.28 33.21
N GLY A 489 -5.00 6.64 32.63
CA GLY A 489 -4.22 5.79 31.77
C GLY A 489 -3.18 4.96 32.49
N HIS A 490 -2.50 4.14 31.73
CA HIS A 490 -1.45 3.23 32.18
C HIS A 490 -0.30 3.19 31.18
N ILE A 491 0.88 2.87 31.67
CA ILE A 491 2.09 2.61 30.89
C ILE A 491 2.53 1.18 31.15
N ILE A 492 3.00 0.50 30.12
CA ILE A 492 3.63 -0.83 30.19
C ILE A 492 4.72 -0.94 29.12
N ASN A 493 5.83 -1.59 29.43
CA ASN A 493 6.85 -1.89 28.41
C ASN A 493 7.09 -3.41 28.26
N SER A 494 7.92 -3.80 27.29
CA SER A 494 8.21 -5.22 26.99
C SER A 494 8.81 -6.00 28.15
N GLU A 495 9.42 -5.31 29.12
CA GLU A 495 10.03 -5.91 30.31
C GLU A 495 9.07 -5.95 31.51
N GLY A 496 7.82 -5.53 31.32
CA GLY A 496 6.78 -5.53 32.35
C GLY A 496 6.84 -4.38 33.35
N HIS A 497 7.68 -3.35 33.14
CA HIS A 497 7.68 -2.16 33.95
C HIS A 497 6.42 -1.34 33.67
N GLN A 498 5.76 -0.90 34.76
CA GLN A 498 4.48 -0.20 34.69
C GLN A 498 4.59 1.25 35.18
N ASP A 499 3.81 2.12 34.57
CA ASP A 499 3.57 3.51 34.99
C ASP A 499 4.90 4.24 35.29
N LYS A 500 5.07 4.78 36.50
CA LYS A 500 6.28 5.50 36.91
C LYS A 500 7.55 4.66 36.80
N GLN A 501 7.44 3.33 36.92
CA GLN A 501 8.60 2.43 36.90
C GLN A 501 9.17 2.25 35.46
N ALA A 502 8.41 2.55 34.41
CA ALA A 502 8.86 2.46 33.02
C ALA A 502 9.84 3.57 32.64
N TRP A 503 9.88 4.70 33.41
CA TRP A 503 10.79 5.79 33.12
C TRP A 503 12.26 5.38 33.23
N GLY A 504 13.05 5.70 32.19
CA GLY A 504 14.48 5.41 32.15
C GLY A 504 14.82 3.92 32.01
N LYS A 505 13.84 3.05 31.78
CA LYS A 505 14.08 1.62 31.57
C LYS A 505 14.26 1.30 30.09
N ARG A 506 15.14 0.34 29.81
CA ARG A 506 15.34 -0.19 28.45
C ARG A 506 14.25 -1.22 28.16
N ALA A 507 13.67 -1.13 26.97
CA ALA A 507 12.67 -2.08 26.50
C ALA A 507 12.53 -1.98 24.98
N ALA A 508 12.14 -3.08 24.34
CA ALA A 508 11.99 -3.17 22.90
C ALA A 508 10.76 -2.40 22.38
N TRP A 509 9.74 -2.29 23.20
CA TRP A 509 8.55 -1.47 22.97
C TRP A 509 8.02 -0.94 24.29
N CYS A 510 7.27 0.15 24.20
CA CYS A 510 6.50 0.69 25.31
C CYS A 510 5.11 1.08 24.80
N ASP A 511 4.09 0.86 25.60
CA ASP A 511 2.69 1.18 25.34
C ASP A 511 2.13 2.12 26.40
N TYR A 512 1.33 3.09 25.93
CA TYR A 512 0.63 4.04 26.78
C TYR A 512 -0.84 4.03 26.41
N TYR A 513 -1.74 3.56 27.29
CA TYR A 513 -3.16 3.36 27.01
C TYR A 513 -4.06 3.90 28.12
N GLY A 514 -5.29 4.23 27.79
CA GLY A 514 -6.27 4.75 28.73
C GLY A 514 -7.59 5.16 28.06
N PRO A 515 -8.49 5.78 28.82
CA PRO A 515 -9.80 6.17 28.30
C PRO A 515 -9.69 7.41 27.40
N LEU A 516 -10.33 7.34 26.23
CA LEU A 516 -10.53 8.46 25.32
C LEU A 516 -11.90 8.31 24.65
N ASN A 517 -12.76 9.32 24.81
CA ASN A 517 -14.13 9.30 24.26
C ASN A 517 -14.93 8.03 24.63
N GLY A 518 -14.86 7.64 25.91
CA GLY A 518 -15.59 6.49 26.46
C GLY A 518 -15.07 5.11 26.08
N GLN A 519 -13.96 5.02 25.36
CA GLN A 519 -13.31 3.76 24.99
C GLN A 519 -11.87 3.72 25.47
N THR A 520 -11.33 2.54 25.73
CA THR A 520 -9.90 2.36 25.97
C THR A 520 -9.17 2.36 24.63
N VAL A 521 -8.15 3.20 24.51
CA VAL A 521 -7.25 3.28 23.34
C VAL A 521 -5.81 3.37 23.81
N GLY A 522 -4.87 3.06 22.94
CA GLY A 522 -3.45 3.17 23.26
C GLY A 522 -2.59 3.56 22.07
N VAL A 523 -1.35 3.91 22.39
CA VAL A 523 -0.25 4.16 21.48
C VAL A 523 0.94 3.33 21.92
N ALA A 524 1.32 2.35 21.13
CA ALA A 524 2.58 1.64 21.30
C ALA A 524 3.65 2.24 20.39
N ILE A 525 4.85 2.45 20.94
CA ILE A 525 6.03 2.81 20.15
C ILE A 525 6.98 1.60 20.16
N PHE A 526 7.41 1.19 18.97
CA PHE A 526 8.35 0.08 18.76
C PHE A 526 9.72 0.62 18.38
N ASP A 527 10.75 0.15 19.06
CA ASP A 527 12.16 0.42 18.75
C ASP A 527 12.70 -0.70 17.86
N HIS A 528 13.21 -0.37 16.66
CA HIS A 528 13.68 -1.40 15.72
C HIS A 528 14.99 -2.05 16.18
N PRO A 529 15.17 -3.39 16.01
CA PRO A 529 16.42 -4.07 16.41
C PRO A 529 17.69 -3.50 15.77
N ASP A 530 17.59 -2.94 14.57
CA ASP A 530 18.72 -2.32 13.87
C ASP A 530 19.06 -0.90 14.36
N ASN A 531 18.31 -0.36 15.32
CA ASN A 531 18.62 0.94 15.88
C ASN A 531 19.90 0.88 16.73
N PRO A 532 20.74 1.91 16.66
CA PRO A 532 21.83 2.05 17.61
C PRO A 532 21.31 1.99 19.04
N ARG A 533 21.95 1.12 19.86
CA ARG A 533 21.59 0.94 21.29
C ARG A 533 20.21 0.33 21.53
N HIS A 534 19.71 -0.43 20.58
CA HIS A 534 18.51 -1.25 20.83
C HIS A 534 18.76 -2.28 21.97
N PRO A 535 17.79 -2.52 22.86
CA PRO A 535 16.56 -1.79 23.08
C PRO A 535 16.83 -0.41 23.72
N THR A 536 16.05 0.59 23.32
CA THR A 536 16.19 1.98 23.76
C THR A 536 15.77 2.21 25.22
N TRP A 537 16.18 3.33 25.82
CA TRP A 537 15.60 3.84 27.07
C TRP A 537 14.31 4.62 26.78
N TRP A 538 13.37 4.59 27.73
CA TRP A 538 12.07 5.24 27.57
C TRP A 538 11.97 6.49 28.46
N HIS A 539 11.97 7.69 27.86
CA HIS A 539 11.59 8.92 28.53
C HIS A 539 10.05 9.02 28.54
N VAL A 540 9.41 8.07 29.24
CA VAL A 540 7.95 7.99 29.36
C VAL A 540 7.52 8.50 30.72
N ARG A 541 6.61 9.50 30.76
CA ARG A 541 6.23 10.23 31.98
C ARG A 541 4.74 10.08 32.28
N THR A 542 4.40 9.96 33.54
CA THR A 542 3.02 9.84 34.02
C THR A 542 2.12 10.99 33.59
N TYR A 543 2.68 12.16 33.26
CA TYR A 543 1.97 13.32 32.77
C TYR A 543 1.78 13.35 31.24
N GLY A 544 2.02 12.23 30.54
CA GLY A 544 1.69 12.06 29.12
C GLY A 544 2.79 12.40 28.11
N LEU A 545 4.03 12.72 28.52
CA LEU A 545 5.18 12.67 27.62
C LEU A 545 5.58 11.22 27.41
N PHE A 546 5.79 10.83 26.16
CA PHE A 546 6.14 9.48 25.77
C PHE A 546 7.18 9.50 24.66
N ALA A 547 8.44 9.19 24.99
CA ALA A 547 9.54 9.27 24.05
C ALA A 547 10.50 8.08 24.15
N ALA A 548 10.93 7.59 22.97
CA ALA A 548 12.10 6.72 22.83
C ALA A 548 13.36 7.60 22.82
N ASN A 549 14.33 7.31 23.69
CA ASN A 549 15.54 8.12 23.83
C ASN A 549 16.79 7.23 23.96
N PRO A 550 17.59 7.02 22.93
CA PRO A 550 18.79 6.19 22.98
C PRO A 550 20.03 6.90 23.58
N PHE A 551 19.90 8.13 24.10
CA PHE A 551 21.05 8.97 24.46
C PHE A 551 21.15 9.30 25.96
N GLY A 552 20.05 9.36 26.69
CA GLY A 552 19.99 9.89 28.07
C GLY A 552 20.56 8.98 29.16
N VAL A 553 21.66 8.29 28.93
CA VAL A 553 22.28 7.32 29.86
C VAL A 553 22.62 7.95 31.22
N HIS A 554 23.17 9.17 31.19
CA HIS A 554 23.45 9.93 32.43
C HIS A 554 22.23 10.06 33.31
N ASN A 555 21.08 10.42 32.73
CA ASN A 555 19.86 10.65 33.50
C ASN A 555 19.14 9.35 33.88
N PHE A 556 19.22 8.31 33.04
CA PHE A 556 18.45 7.06 33.22
C PHE A 556 19.19 6.05 34.11
N GLU A 557 20.53 6.05 34.09
CA GLU A 557 21.35 5.07 34.80
C GLU A 557 22.32 5.72 35.79
N GLU A 558 22.17 7.03 36.05
CA GLU A 558 23.04 7.79 36.96
C GLU A 558 24.54 7.67 36.65
N LYS A 559 24.86 7.53 35.34
CA LYS A 559 26.25 7.47 34.85
C LYS A 559 26.83 8.87 34.68
N PRO A 560 28.15 9.02 34.60
CA PRO A 560 28.77 10.30 34.26
C PRO A 560 28.18 10.90 33.00
N LYS A 561 27.99 12.23 32.97
CA LYS A 561 27.52 12.94 31.78
C LYS A 561 28.48 12.72 30.61
N GLY A 562 27.93 12.50 29.40
CA GLY A 562 28.66 12.14 28.18
C GLY A 562 28.78 10.63 27.94
N THR A 563 28.40 9.77 28.92
CA THR A 563 28.38 8.32 28.72
C THR A 563 27.44 7.91 27.58
N GLY A 564 26.33 8.65 27.40
CA GLY A 564 25.32 8.46 26.37
C GLY A 564 25.60 9.20 25.06
N ASP A 565 26.70 9.92 24.91
CA ASP A 565 27.03 10.64 23.68
C ASP A 565 27.19 9.68 22.49
N LEU A 566 26.67 10.08 21.34
CA LEU A 566 26.88 9.40 20.06
C LEU A 566 27.42 10.39 19.03
N THR A 567 28.69 10.20 18.61
CA THR A 567 29.30 11.04 17.60
C THR A 567 29.27 10.39 16.23
N ILE A 568 28.68 11.06 15.26
CA ILE A 568 28.65 10.73 13.85
C ILE A 568 29.81 11.52 13.19
N LYS A 569 30.74 10.84 12.53
CA LYS A 569 31.86 11.48 11.88
C LYS A 569 31.44 12.25 10.62
N ALA A 570 32.16 13.30 10.30
CA ALA A 570 31.91 14.10 9.11
C ALA A 570 31.79 13.24 7.84
N GLY A 571 30.69 13.37 7.12
CA GLY A 571 30.36 12.58 5.94
C GLY A 571 29.60 11.29 6.21
N ASP A 572 29.53 10.83 7.45
CA ASP A 572 28.77 9.64 7.85
C ASP A 572 27.32 10.00 8.21
N SER A 573 26.52 8.96 8.45
CA SER A 573 25.13 9.11 8.90
C SER A 573 24.71 7.98 9.84
N VAL A 574 23.69 8.25 10.64
CA VAL A 574 23.05 7.25 11.52
C VAL A 574 21.54 7.28 11.32
N THR A 575 20.92 6.11 11.31
CA THR A 575 19.47 5.96 11.10
C THR A 575 18.81 5.36 12.33
N PHE A 576 17.67 5.96 12.72
CA PHE A 576 16.78 5.45 13.76
C PHE A 576 15.41 5.15 13.14
N ARG A 577 14.79 4.03 13.54
CA ARG A 577 13.53 3.51 13.02
C ARG A 577 12.58 3.22 14.17
N TYR A 578 11.37 3.76 14.07
CA TYR A 578 10.32 3.57 15.05
C TYR A 578 9.01 3.27 14.36
N ARG A 579 8.13 2.48 15.01
CA ARG A 579 6.75 2.29 14.59
C ARG A 579 5.82 2.77 15.68
N PHE A 580 4.84 3.56 15.29
CA PHE A 580 3.68 3.90 16.10
C PHE A 580 2.52 3.01 15.73
N TYR A 581 1.94 2.35 16.72
CA TYR A 581 0.74 1.54 16.58
C TYR A 581 -0.36 2.14 17.46
N PHE A 582 -1.38 2.73 16.83
CA PHE A 582 -2.54 3.32 17.49
C PHE A 582 -3.65 2.28 17.51
N HIS A 583 -4.11 1.87 18.70
CA HIS A 583 -4.96 0.71 18.87
C HIS A 583 -6.14 0.94 19.79
N LYS A 584 -7.17 0.08 19.68
CA LYS A 584 -8.26 -0.06 20.65
C LYS A 584 -7.87 -1.06 21.73
N GLY A 585 -8.44 -0.89 22.93
CA GLY A 585 -8.17 -1.75 24.07
C GLY A 585 -6.83 -1.48 24.75
N ASP A 586 -6.47 -2.33 25.70
CA ASP A 586 -5.15 -2.37 26.34
C ASP A 586 -4.12 -3.11 25.46
N TYR A 587 -2.86 -3.13 25.93
CA TYR A 587 -1.75 -3.76 25.21
C TYR A 587 -1.94 -5.26 24.90
N LYS A 588 -2.71 -6.00 25.75
CA LYS A 588 -3.01 -7.43 25.54
C LYS A 588 -4.09 -7.60 24.48
N GLN A 589 -5.19 -6.84 24.59
CA GLN A 589 -6.27 -6.85 23.60
C GLN A 589 -5.78 -6.42 22.22
N ALA A 590 -4.85 -5.47 22.19
CA ALA A 590 -4.22 -4.95 20.97
C ALA A 590 -3.06 -5.83 20.46
N LYS A 591 -2.67 -6.89 21.21
CA LYS A 591 -1.58 -7.81 20.84
C LYS A 591 -0.26 -7.08 20.52
N VAL A 592 0.08 -6.07 21.32
CA VAL A 592 1.24 -5.17 21.08
C VAL A 592 2.54 -5.94 20.88
N ALA A 593 2.77 -7.01 21.69
CA ALA A 593 3.97 -7.83 21.57
C ALA A 593 4.05 -8.59 20.24
N GLU A 594 2.92 -9.10 19.72
CA GLU A 594 2.86 -9.80 18.44
C GLU A 594 3.17 -8.83 17.28
N PHE A 595 2.55 -7.63 17.29
CA PHE A 595 2.83 -6.58 16.31
C PHE A 595 4.28 -6.07 16.36
N TYR A 596 4.89 -6.04 17.56
CA TYR A 596 6.30 -5.75 17.68
C TYR A 596 7.15 -6.82 16.98
N HIS A 597 6.85 -8.11 17.17
CA HIS A 597 7.61 -9.19 16.52
C HIS A 597 7.52 -9.13 14.99
N GLU A 598 6.35 -8.78 14.45
CA GLU A 598 6.20 -8.54 13.00
C GLU A 598 7.07 -7.38 12.52
N TYR A 599 7.10 -6.27 13.26
CA TYR A 599 7.92 -5.11 12.93
C TYR A 599 9.42 -5.41 13.01
N ALA A 600 9.85 -6.08 14.07
CA ALA A 600 11.25 -6.43 14.32
C ALA A 600 11.83 -7.41 13.26
N ALA A 601 10.96 -8.17 12.59
CA ALA A 601 11.35 -9.09 11.53
C ALA A 601 11.54 -8.41 10.16
N LEU A 602 11.13 -7.15 10.00
CA LEU A 602 11.29 -6.42 8.74
C LEU A 602 12.76 -6.08 8.50
N LYS A 603 13.36 -6.73 7.52
CA LYS A 603 14.69 -6.37 7.02
C LYS A 603 14.54 -5.24 6.02
N HIS A 604 15.03 -4.04 6.36
CA HIS A 604 15.01 -2.83 5.54
C HIS A 604 13.58 -2.28 5.25
N LEU A 605 13.20 -1.28 6.04
CA LEU A 605 12.03 -0.43 5.76
C LEU A 605 12.31 0.56 4.62
#